data_f39a2f28c79b06ebfe40f2f17f7acedc
#
_entry.id   f39a2f28c79b06ebfe40f2f17f7acedc
#
_cell.length_a   1.000
_cell.length_b   1.000
_cell.length_c   1.000
_cell.angle_alpha   90.00
_cell.angle_beta   90.00
_cell.angle_gamma   90.00
#
_symmetry.space_group_name_H-M   'P 1'
#
loop_
_entity.id
_entity.type
_entity.pdbx_description
1 polymer ?
#
loop_
_entity_poly.entity_id
_entity_poly.type
_entity_poly.pdbx_seq_one_letter_code
_entity_poly.pdbx_strand_id
1 'polypeptide(L)'
;MSRLYPERPWIGVLAAVRRGPRCLLARRGEGADAGNWGFIGGQLELGETVLDCAARELLEETAIVAEPRGVLTAFDRIERDAEGRVRFHFTLVTVLLDWQEGEGELCEPQHVTGLGWYTPEEAEAAGIPLSRRALELMRLALGHS
;
A
#
# COMPACT_ATOMS: atom_id res chain seq x y z
N MET A 1 -8.29 -12.21 -15.62
CA MET A 1 -9.62 -11.72 -15.20
C MET A 1 -9.56 -10.22 -14.97
N SER A 2 -10.48 -9.48 -15.56
CA SER A 2 -10.52 -8.02 -15.37
C SER A 2 -11.00 -7.66 -13.96
N ARG A 3 -10.36 -6.64 -13.37
CA ARG A 3 -10.78 -6.08 -12.08
C ARG A 3 -11.86 -5.03 -12.24
N LEU A 4 -12.12 -4.59 -13.48
CA LEU A 4 -13.19 -3.65 -13.79
C LEU A 4 -14.50 -4.41 -13.94
N TYR A 5 -15.59 -3.80 -13.45
CA TYR A 5 -16.93 -4.39 -13.44
C TYR A 5 -16.95 -5.79 -12.82
N PRO A 6 -16.44 -5.92 -11.57
CA PRO A 6 -16.29 -7.22 -10.94
C PRO A 6 -17.64 -7.80 -10.51
N GLU A 7 -17.69 -9.13 -10.40
CA GLU A 7 -18.86 -9.85 -9.86
C GLU A 7 -18.89 -9.87 -8.33
N ARG A 8 -17.72 -9.58 -7.73
CA ARG A 8 -17.56 -9.54 -6.26
C ARG A 8 -16.46 -8.57 -5.91
N PRO A 9 -16.39 -8.12 -4.66
CA PRO A 9 -15.26 -7.28 -4.22
C PRO A 9 -13.95 -8.05 -4.26
N TRP A 10 -12.87 -7.33 -4.51
CA TRP A 10 -11.50 -7.83 -4.40
C TRP A 10 -10.91 -7.40 -3.06
N ILE A 11 -9.95 -8.15 -2.56
CA ILE A 11 -9.23 -7.79 -1.34
C ILE A 11 -7.83 -7.36 -1.73
N GLY A 12 -7.50 -6.10 -1.42
CA GLY A 12 -6.17 -5.57 -1.54
C GLY A 12 -5.53 -5.45 -0.17
N VAL A 13 -4.21 -5.56 -0.12
CA VAL A 13 -3.45 -5.45 1.13
C VAL A 13 -2.41 -4.37 0.96
N LEU A 14 -2.35 -3.44 1.91
CA LEU A 14 -1.34 -2.38 1.94
C LEU A 14 -0.36 -2.67 3.06
N ALA A 15 0.93 -2.49 2.77
CA ALA A 15 2.01 -2.70 3.72
C ALA A 15 2.48 -1.36 4.28
N ALA A 16 2.12 -1.08 5.52
CA ALA A 16 2.61 0.09 6.24
C ALA A 16 3.89 -0.31 6.99
N VAL A 17 5.02 -0.02 6.38
CA VAL A 17 6.34 -0.42 6.89
C VAL A 17 6.91 0.71 7.74
N ARG A 18 7.13 0.41 9.02
CA ARG A 18 7.63 1.36 10.00
C ARG A 18 9.11 1.13 10.26
N ARG A 19 9.90 2.21 10.18
CA ARG A 19 11.33 2.19 10.48
C ARG A 19 11.65 3.44 11.30
N GLY A 20 11.73 3.29 12.62
CA GLY A 20 11.84 4.45 13.51
C GLY A 20 10.65 5.39 13.33
N PRO A 21 10.88 6.70 13.13
CA PRO A 21 9.79 7.66 12.93
C PRO A 21 9.27 7.72 11.50
N ARG A 22 9.77 6.86 10.60
CA ARG A 22 9.49 6.90 9.17
C ARG A 22 8.70 5.71 8.68
N CYS A 23 7.94 5.94 7.63
CA CYS A 23 7.28 4.89 6.86
C CYS A 23 7.84 4.85 5.45
N LEU A 24 7.81 3.67 4.84
CA LEU A 24 8.14 3.51 3.44
C LEU A 24 7.00 4.00 2.57
N LEU A 25 7.32 4.87 1.62
CA LEU A 25 6.39 5.27 0.57
C LEU A 25 6.95 4.87 -0.79
N ALA A 26 6.06 4.50 -1.67
CA ALA A 26 6.37 4.07 -3.03
C ALA A 26 5.58 4.91 -4.03
N ARG A 27 6.22 5.31 -5.12
CA ARG A 27 5.54 6.01 -6.20
C ARG A 27 4.98 4.99 -7.18
N ARG A 28 3.70 5.09 -7.44
CA ARG A 28 3.00 4.22 -8.38
C ARG A 28 3.43 4.49 -9.81
N GLY A 29 3.72 3.42 -10.55
CA GLY A 29 4.18 3.53 -11.94
C GLY A 29 3.06 3.48 -12.97
N GLU A 30 1.91 2.91 -12.63
CA GLU A 30 0.82 2.71 -13.57
C GLU A 30 -0.55 2.74 -12.90
N GLY A 31 -1.60 2.73 -13.72
CA GLY A 31 -2.96 2.77 -13.23
C GLY A 31 -3.45 4.18 -12.92
N ALA A 32 -4.62 4.28 -12.29
CA ALA A 32 -5.25 5.57 -11.98
C ALA A 32 -4.43 6.41 -11.00
N ASP A 33 -3.63 5.75 -10.16
CA ASP A 33 -2.80 6.41 -9.14
C ASP A 33 -1.36 6.65 -9.61
N ALA A 34 -1.05 6.49 -10.90
CA ALA A 34 0.30 6.70 -11.42
C ALA A 34 0.86 8.06 -11.00
N GLY A 35 2.09 8.06 -10.48
CA GLY A 35 2.75 9.26 -9.98
C GLY A 35 2.47 9.59 -8.53
N ASN A 36 1.46 9.00 -7.92
CA ASN A 36 1.14 9.23 -6.50
C ASN A 36 2.01 8.34 -5.60
N TRP A 37 2.36 8.87 -4.44
CA TRP A 37 3.14 8.17 -3.43
C TRP A 37 2.21 7.61 -2.36
N GLY A 38 2.37 6.33 -2.08
CA GLY A 38 1.57 5.62 -1.07
C GLY A 38 2.28 4.36 -0.60
N PHE A 39 1.54 3.47 0.03
CA PHE A 39 2.10 2.22 0.52
C PHE A 39 2.25 1.19 -0.59
N ILE A 40 3.23 0.32 -0.44
CA ILE A 40 3.34 -0.92 -1.22
C ILE A 40 2.07 -1.73 -0.97
N GLY A 41 1.55 -2.36 -1.99
CA GLY A 41 0.38 -3.19 -1.84
C GLY A 41 0.18 -4.15 -3.00
N GLY A 42 -0.76 -5.04 -2.83
CA GLY A 42 -1.10 -6.02 -3.83
C GLY A 42 -2.40 -6.73 -3.50
N GLN A 43 -2.77 -7.66 -4.34
CA GLN A 43 -3.99 -8.42 -4.19
C GLN A 43 -3.75 -9.67 -3.34
N LEU A 44 -4.65 -9.91 -2.38
CA LEU A 44 -4.62 -11.12 -1.58
C LEU A 44 -4.85 -12.34 -2.48
N GLU A 45 -4.01 -13.34 -2.33
CA GLU A 45 -4.12 -14.60 -3.06
C GLU A 45 -4.91 -15.61 -2.26
N LEU A 46 -5.58 -16.51 -2.96
CA LEU A 46 -6.35 -17.58 -2.31
C LEU A 46 -5.45 -18.43 -1.42
N GLY A 47 -5.87 -18.60 -0.17
CA GLY A 47 -5.11 -19.40 0.81
C GLY A 47 -4.03 -18.63 1.56
N GLU A 48 -3.85 -17.35 1.26
CA GLU A 48 -2.85 -16.49 1.88
C GLU A 48 -3.49 -15.64 2.98
N THR A 49 -2.79 -15.47 4.11
CA THR A 49 -3.26 -14.51 5.12
C THR A 49 -2.90 -13.08 4.70
N VAL A 50 -3.62 -12.09 5.25
CA VAL A 50 -3.30 -10.68 4.91
C VAL A 50 -1.91 -10.29 5.41
N LEU A 51 -1.45 -10.84 6.53
CA LEU A 51 -0.11 -10.58 7.04
C LEU A 51 0.97 -11.13 6.10
N ASP A 52 0.79 -12.36 5.65
CA ASP A 52 1.74 -12.98 4.72
C ASP A 52 1.73 -12.26 3.37
N CYS A 53 0.56 -11.81 2.92
CA CYS A 53 0.44 -11.03 1.67
C CYS A 53 1.25 -9.74 1.75
N ALA A 54 1.14 -9.00 2.84
CA ALA A 54 1.87 -7.75 3.02
C ALA A 54 3.38 -7.98 2.97
N ALA A 55 3.88 -9.00 3.68
CA ALA A 55 5.30 -9.33 3.69
C ALA A 55 5.79 -9.79 2.32
N ARG A 56 5.01 -10.61 1.63
CA ARG A 56 5.34 -11.11 0.29
C ARG A 56 5.41 -9.98 -0.74
N GLU A 57 4.40 -9.13 -0.79
CA GLU A 57 4.35 -8.01 -1.74
C GLU A 57 5.51 -7.04 -1.49
N LEU A 58 5.81 -6.77 -0.23
CA LEU A 58 6.93 -5.91 0.12
C LEU A 58 8.26 -6.49 -0.37
N LEU A 59 8.48 -7.77 -0.13
CA LEU A 59 9.71 -8.45 -0.56
C LEU A 59 9.82 -8.50 -2.08
N GLU A 60 8.75 -8.86 -2.77
CA GLU A 60 8.74 -8.96 -4.24
C GLU A 60 8.99 -7.61 -4.92
N GLU A 61 8.40 -6.54 -4.42
CA GLU A 61 8.47 -5.23 -5.06
C GLU A 61 9.69 -4.41 -4.65
N THR A 62 10.25 -4.65 -3.46
CA THR A 62 11.30 -3.78 -2.90
C THR A 62 12.53 -4.49 -2.34
N ALA A 63 12.53 -5.80 -2.23
CA ALA A 63 13.57 -6.59 -1.55
C ALA A 63 13.74 -6.23 -0.06
N ILE A 64 12.80 -5.52 0.53
CA ILE A 64 12.80 -5.20 1.97
C ILE A 64 12.18 -6.36 2.75
N VAL A 65 12.82 -6.71 3.86
CA VAL A 65 12.30 -7.68 4.82
C VAL A 65 11.77 -6.93 6.03
N ALA A 66 10.52 -7.20 6.36
CA ALA A 66 9.87 -6.60 7.52
C ALA A 66 8.96 -7.63 8.18
N GLU A 67 8.78 -7.51 9.48
CA GLU A 67 7.95 -8.43 10.25
C GLU A 67 6.53 -7.91 10.36
N PRO A 68 5.52 -8.68 9.90
CA PRO A 68 4.13 -8.29 10.08
C PRO A 68 3.76 -8.30 11.55
N ARG A 69 3.09 -7.22 12.00
CA ARG A 69 2.67 -7.06 13.40
C ARG A 69 1.19 -7.26 13.60
N GLY A 70 0.38 -6.91 12.59
CA GLY A 70 -1.06 -7.02 12.68
C GLY A 70 -1.76 -6.07 11.72
N VAL A 71 -3.08 -6.16 11.72
CA VAL A 71 -3.92 -5.29 10.90
C VAL A 71 -4.14 -3.96 11.63
N LEU A 72 -3.85 -2.86 10.94
CA LEU A 72 -4.11 -1.52 11.46
C LEU A 72 -5.56 -1.11 11.25
N THR A 73 -6.04 -1.28 10.02
CA THR A 73 -7.38 -0.85 9.64
C THR A 73 -7.76 -1.46 8.30
N ALA A 74 -9.01 -1.33 7.93
CA ALA A 74 -9.50 -1.69 6.61
C ALA A 74 -10.47 -0.62 6.13
N PHE A 75 -10.50 -0.38 4.84
CA PHE A 75 -11.42 0.58 4.24
C PHE A 75 -11.78 0.14 2.82
N ASP A 76 -12.88 0.66 2.31
CA ASP A 76 -13.37 0.30 1.01
C ASP A 76 -13.05 1.36 -0.02
N ARG A 77 -12.74 0.91 -1.23
CA ARG A 77 -12.61 1.77 -2.39
C ARG A 77 -13.60 1.28 -3.44
N ILE A 78 -14.64 2.06 -3.65
CA ILE A 78 -15.72 1.74 -4.58
C ILE A 78 -15.85 2.88 -5.58
N GLU A 79 -15.78 2.55 -6.86
CA GLU A 79 -16.02 3.52 -7.93
C GLU A 79 -17.19 3.05 -8.77
N ARG A 80 -18.09 3.98 -9.12
CA ARG A 80 -19.25 3.70 -9.95
C ARG A 80 -19.16 4.49 -11.24
N ASP A 81 -19.72 3.92 -12.31
CA ASP A 81 -19.81 4.63 -13.59
C ASP A 81 -21.03 5.56 -13.61
N ALA A 82 -21.23 6.23 -14.76
CA ALA A 82 -22.33 7.19 -14.92
C ALA A 82 -23.72 6.56 -14.76
N GLU A 83 -23.85 5.27 -15.01
CA GLU A 83 -25.10 4.53 -14.86
C GLU A 83 -25.28 3.94 -13.45
N GLY A 84 -24.33 4.20 -12.55
CA GLY A 84 -24.39 3.71 -11.17
C GLY A 84 -23.90 2.28 -10.98
N ARG A 85 -23.38 1.64 -12.03
CA ARG A 85 -22.83 0.29 -11.90
C ARG A 85 -21.46 0.35 -11.21
N VAL A 86 -21.16 -0.65 -10.39
CA VAL A 86 -19.85 -0.76 -9.74
C VAL A 86 -18.78 -1.06 -10.79
N ARG A 87 -17.94 -0.08 -11.06
CA ARG A 87 -16.83 -0.21 -11.99
C ARG A 87 -15.61 -0.83 -11.33
N PHE A 88 -15.43 -0.57 -10.03
CA PHE A 88 -14.27 -1.02 -9.27
C PHE A 88 -14.68 -1.17 -7.80
N HIS A 89 -14.26 -2.25 -7.16
CA HIS A 89 -14.54 -2.47 -5.74
C HIS A 89 -13.42 -3.26 -5.09
N PHE A 90 -12.67 -2.61 -4.20
CA PHE A 90 -11.68 -3.25 -3.34
C PHE A 90 -11.98 -2.95 -1.88
N THR A 91 -11.80 -3.96 -1.03
CA THR A 91 -11.61 -3.75 0.39
C THR A 91 -10.12 -3.79 0.64
N LEU A 92 -9.57 -2.71 1.19
CA LEU A 92 -8.13 -2.57 1.41
C LEU A 92 -7.83 -2.80 2.89
N VAL A 93 -7.02 -3.80 3.17
CA VAL A 93 -6.58 -4.14 4.52
C VAL A 93 -5.16 -3.62 4.68
N THR A 94 -4.94 -2.75 5.66
CA THR A 94 -3.62 -2.18 5.93
C THR A 94 -2.95 -2.95 7.05
N VAL A 95 -1.79 -3.51 6.76
CA VAL A 95 -0.99 -4.30 7.70
C VAL A 95 0.21 -3.48 8.16
N LEU A 96 0.45 -3.45 9.47
CA LEU A 96 1.65 -2.86 10.05
C LEU A 96 2.79 -3.86 10.00
N LEU A 97 3.94 -3.44 9.48
CA LEU A 97 5.17 -4.24 9.51
C LEU A 97 6.31 -3.39 10.10
N ASP A 98 7.16 -4.04 10.87
CA ASP A 98 8.38 -3.41 11.38
C ASP A 98 9.56 -3.82 10.51
N TRP A 99 10.30 -2.82 10.03
CA TRP A 99 11.47 -3.02 9.19
C TRP A 99 12.52 -3.87 9.88
N GLN A 100 13.13 -4.80 9.15
CA GLN A 100 14.21 -5.64 9.64
C GLN A 100 15.49 -5.44 8.83
N GLU A 101 15.42 -5.48 7.50
CA GLU A 101 16.58 -5.28 6.65
C GLU A 101 16.20 -4.83 5.25
N GLY A 102 17.16 -4.23 4.55
CA GLY A 102 17.01 -3.77 3.18
C GLY A 102 16.68 -2.28 3.10
N GLU A 103 17.35 -1.56 2.20
CA GLU A 103 17.09 -0.14 1.98
C GLU A 103 15.96 0.09 0.98
N GLY A 104 15.69 -0.92 0.16
CA GLY A 104 14.69 -0.86 -0.89
C GLY A 104 15.31 -0.81 -2.28
N GLU A 105 14.75 -1.60 -3.17
CA GLU A 105 15.15 -1.68 -4.58
C GLU A 105 13.90 -1.65 -5.43
N LEU A 106 14.03 -1.14 -6.64
CA LEU A 106 12.92 -1.16 -7.60
C LEU A 106 12.92 -2.50 -8.35
N CYS A 107 12.36 -3.52 -7.70
CA CYS A 107 12.32 -4.88 -8.24
C CYS A 107 11.29 -5.05 -9.36
N GLU A 108 10.25 -4.23 -9.34
CA GLU A 108 9.18 -4.22 -10.34
C GLU A 108 8.97 -2.79 -10.84
N PRO A 109 9.89 -2.27 -11.67
CA PRO A 109 9.89 -0.85 -12.04
C PRO A 109 8.67 -0.38 -12.84
N GLN A 110 7.87 -1.30 -13.39
CA GLN A 110 6.60 -0.94 -14.03
C GLN A 110 5.54 -0.56 -12.99
N HIS A 111 5.59 -1.18 -11.83
CA HIS A 111 4.60 -0.97 -10.78
C HIS A 111 5.03 0.11 -9.79
N VAL A 112 6.32 0.15 -9.46
CA VAL A 112 6.88 1.07 -8.48
C VAL A 112 8.09 1.77 -9.10
N THR A 113 8.01 3.10 -9.21
CA THR A 113 9.03 3.91 -9.88
C THR A 113 9.86 4.74 -8.93
N GLY A 114 9.58 4.69 -7.64
CA GLY A 114 10.36 5.40 -6.63
C GLY A 114 10.06 4.84 -5.25
N LEU A 115 11.03 4.94 -4.35
CA LEU A 115 10.91 4.54 -2.95
C LEU A 115 11.53 5.62 -2.08
N GLY A 116 10.99 5.81 -0.88
CA GLY A 116 11.56 6.72 0.09
C GLY A 116 11.01 6.47 1.48
N TRP A 117 11.81 6.86 2.48
CA TRP A 117 11.44 6.76 3.87
C TRP A 117 11.11 8.16 4.39
N TYR A 118 9.90 8.35 4.89
CA TYR A 118 9.39 9.67 5.28
C TYR A 118 8.71 9.64 6.62
N THR A 119 8.91 10.70 7.41
CA THR A 119 7.95 11.04 8.45
C THR A 119 6.73 11.67 7.75
N PRO A 120 5.54 11.70 8.40
CA PRO A 120 4.40 12.41 7.80
C PRO A 120 4.73 13.86 7.46
N GLU A 121 5.48 14.54 8.31
CA GLU A 121 5.88 15.94 8.11
C GLU A 121 6.83 16.10 6.92
N GLU A 122 7.77 15.17 6.76
CA GLU A 122 8.68 15.16 5.61
C GLU A 122 7.92 14.94 4.31
N ALA A 123 6.95 14.02 4.31
CA ALA A 123 6.14 13.75 3.14
C ALA A 123 5.33 14.97 2.71
N GLU A 124 4.74 15.68 3.67
CA GLU A 124 4.02 16.93 3.39
C GLU A 124 4.96 18.02 2.87
N ALA A 125 6.11 18.19 3.52
CA ALA A 125 7.09 19.22 3.17
C ALA A 125 7.74 18.98 1.81
N ALA A 126 7.87 17.73 1.39
CA ALA A 126 8.46 17.37 0.10
C ALA A 126 7.59 17.79 -1.09
N GLY A 127 6.31 18.09 -0.87
CA GLY A 127 5.40 18.47 -1.93
C GLY A 127 5.09 17.36 -2.94
N ILE A 128 5.32 16.11 -2.55
CA ILE A 128 5.03 14.96 -3.42
C ILE A 128 3.52 14.67 -3.42
N PRO A 129 2.97 14.25 -4.57
CA PRO A 129 1.56 13.90 -4.60
C PRO A 129 1.34 12.60 -3.82
N LEU A 130 0.52 12.68 -2.77
CA LEU A 130 0.24 11.55 -1.90
C LEU A 130 -1.06 10.87 -2.29
N SER A 131 -1.06 9.55 -2.21
CA SER A 131 -2.26 8.76 -2.36
C SER A 131 -3.26 9.12 -1.26
N ARG A 132 -4.54 8.95 -1.57
CA ARG A 132 -5.61 9.20 -0.62
C ARG A 132 -5.39 8.40 0.66
N ARG A 133 -5.53 9.05 1.81
CA ARG A 133 -5.34 8.48 3.15
C ARG A 133 -3.90 8.11 3.52
N ALA A 134 -2.91 8.40 2.66
CA ALA A 134 -1.52 8.05 2.97
C ALA A 134 -1.06 8.65 4.30
N LEU A 135 -1.28 9.94 4.53
CA LEU A 135 -0.87 10.60 5.78
C LEU A 135 -1.60 10.03 6.99
N GLU A 136 -2.90 9.79 6.85
CA GLU A 136 -3.71 9.19 7.91
C GLU A 136 -3.15 7.82 8.32
N LEU A 137 -2.86 6.99 7.32
CA LEU A 137 -2.34 5.64 7.57
C LEU A 137 -0.91 5.67 8.14
N MET A 138 -0.08 6.60 7.70
CA MET A 138 1.26 6.80 8.28
C MET A 138 1.18 7.12 9.78
N ARG A 139 0.31 8.07 10.13
CA ARG A 139 0.12 8.47 11.52
C ARG A 139 -0.42 7.33 12.37
N LEU A 140 -1.34 6.56 11.79
CA LEU A 140 -1.88 5.38 12.47
C LEU A 140 -0.80 4.33 12.74
N ALA A 141 0.03 4.05 11.74
CA ALA A 141 1.14 3.10 11.86
C ALA A 141 2.16 3.54 12.91
N LEU A 142 2.57 4.82 12.86
CA LEU A 142 3.59 5.36 13.75
C LEU A 142 3.09 5.54 15.18
N GLY A 143 1.79 5.71 15.38
CA GLY A 143 1.18 5.81 16.69
C GLY A 143 0.87 4.47 17.36
N HIS A 144 1.07 3.36 16.65
CA HIS A 144 0.79 2.03 17.17
C HIS A 144 1.95 1.52 18.04
N SER A 145 1.62 0.88 19.15
CA SER A 145 2.61 0.37 20.12
C SER A 145 3.44 -0.80 19.58
#